data_e5a0519a620844e87af5029666aa251e
#
_entry.id   e5a0519a620844e87af5029666aa251e
#
_cell.length_a   1.000
_cell.length_b   1.000
_cell.length_c   1.000
_cell.angle_alpha   90.00
_cell.angle_beta   90.00
_cell.angle_gamma   90.00
#
_symmetry.space_group_name_H-M   'P 1'
#
loop_
_entity.id
_entity.type
_entity.pdbx_description
1 polymer ?
#
loop_
_entity_poly.entity_id
_entity_poly.type
_entity_poly.pdbx_seq_one_letter_code
_entity_poly.pdbx_strand_id
1 'polypeptide(L)'
;YAQYTDQKVADLINTYDYLELKRVYPTIKDSLAYPMIGLMAEAGINCAFNQPHEAISLLDSLLNNYSADLGSSAVIAYTIIKAEQLSKIGKYKEAAETLKKVNDYDKDAEMQTMIHNYYKGYKNLSNTPKSEVIRQSPNSEVIIDMITDIKGAKHYWYIPVEINGTKEPFIFDTGA
;
A
#
# COMPACT_ATOMS: atom_id res chain seq x y z
N TYR A 1 -25.64 -17.26 9.04
CA TYR A 1 -24.97 -17.17 7.73
C TYR A 1 -24.12 -15.90 7.64
N ALA A 2 -24.68 -14.69 7.87
CA ALA A 2 -23.95 -13.43 7.75
C ALA A 2 -22.72 -13.34 8.70
N GLN A 3 -22.88 -13.70 9.97
CA GLN A 3 -21.78 -13.70 10.95
C GLN A 3 -20.61 -14.63 10.55
N TYR A 4 -20.91 -15.77 9.92
CA TYR A 4 -19.87 -16.66 9.39
C TYR A 4 -19.12 -16.02 8.20
N THR A 5 -19.83 -15.25 7.38
CA THR A 5 -19.25 -14.53 6.25
C THR A 5 -18.31 -13.43 6.73
N ASP A 6 -18.73 -12.63 7.72
CA ASP A 6 -17.89 -11.59 8.32
C ASP A 6 -16.61 -12.16 8.93
N GLN A 7 -16.73 -13.28 9.67
CA GLN A 7 -15.56 -13.95 10.25
C GLN A 7 -14.57 -14.42 9.18
N LYS A 8 -15.08 -15.03 8.09
CA LYS A 8 -14.23 -15.46 6.99
C LYS A 8 -13.47 -14.30 6.36
N VAL A 9 -14.13 -13.16 6.15
CA VAL A 9 -13.47 -11.96 5.61
C VAL A 9 -12.44 -11.42 6.59
N ALA A 10 -12.77 -11.34 7.87
CA ALA A 10 -11.86 -10.89 8.92
C ALA A 10 -10.61 -11.80 9.02
N ASP A 11 -10.78 -13.12 8.92
CA ASP A 11 -9.68 -14.07 8.94
C ASP A 11 -8.72 -13.87 7.76
N LEU A 12 -9.26 -13.65 6.55
CA LEU A 12 -8.43 -13.38 5.36
C LEU A 12 -7.68 -12.04 5.48
N ILE A 13 -8.29 -11.01 6.06
CA ILE A 13 -7.62 -9.74 6.34
C ILE A 13 -6.50 -9.95 7.37
N ASN A 14 -6.77 -10.66 8.47
CA ASN A 14 -5.81 -10.90 9.54
C ASN A 14 -4.63 -11.77 9.13
N THR A 15 -4.83 -12.66 8.15
CA THR A 15 -3.76 -13.50 7.58
C THR A 15 -3.09 -12.87 6.36
N TYR A 16 -3.50 -11.67 5.96
CA TYR A 16 -3.01 -10.96 4.77
C TYR A 16 -3.19 -11.73 3.46
N ASP A 17 -4.15 -12.67 3.41
CA ASP A 17 -4.46 -13.42 2.17
C ASP A 17 -5.35 -12.60 1.24
N TYR A 18 -4.80 -11.52 0.71
CA TYR A 18 -5.51 -10.61 -0.19
C TYR A 18 -5.76 -11.20 -1.58
N LEU A 19 -5.03 -12.24 -1.97
CA LEU A 19 -5.33 -12.96 -3.22
C LEU A 19 -6.64 -13.73 -3.09
N GLU A 20 -6.77 -14.53 -2.04
CA GLU A 20 -8.01 -15.26 -1.77
C GLU A 20 -9.15 -14.31 -1.46
N LEU A 21 -8.90 -13.26 -0.67
CA LEU A 21 -9.91 -12.25 -0.37
C LEU A 21 -10.47 -11.62 -1.66
N LYS A 22 -9.60 -11.20 -2.59
CA LYS A 22 -10.03 -10.63 -3.88
C LYS A 22 -10.86 -11.61 -4.70
N ARG A 23 -10.54 -12.91 -4.63
CA ARG A 23 -11.26 -13.96 -5.35
C ARG A 23 -12.65 -14.19 -4.79
N VAL A 24 -12.81 -14.23 -3.47
CA VAL A 24 -14.07 -14.62 -2.83
C VAL A 24 -14.99 -13.43 -2.52
N TYR A 25 -14.43 -12.26 -2.25
CA TYR A 25 -15.17 -11.09 -1.79
C TYR A 25 -16.34 -10.69 -2.70
N PRO A 26 -16.21 -10.66 -4.04
CA PRO A 26 -17.34 -10.32 -4.92
C PRO A 26 -18.58 -11.21 -4.75
N THR A 27 -18.39 -12.45 -4.30
CA THR A 27 -19.49 -13.42 -4.12
C THR A 27 -20.15 -13.34 -2.76
N ILE A 28 -19.51 -12.70 -1.78
CA ILE A 28 -19.97 -12.70 -0.38
C ILE A 28 -20.25 -11.30 0.18
N LYS A 29 -19.83 -10.23 -0.50
CA LYS A 29 -19.94 -8.85 0.01
C LYS A 29 -21.35 -8.45 0.39
N ASP A 30 -22.35 -8.86 -0.40
CA ASP A 30 -23.75 -8.51 -0.16
C ASP A 30 -24.37 -9.32 1.03
N SER A 31 -23.62 -10.28 1.57
CA SER A 31 -24.02 -11.11 2.72
C SER A 31 -23.31 -10.70 4.02
N LEU A 32 -22.51 -9.62 3.99
CA LEU A 32 -21.87 -9.09 5.20
C LEU A 32 -22.92 -8.44 6.11
N ALA A 33 -22.80 -8.73 7.42
CA ALA A 33 -23.65 -8.09 8.44
C ALA A 33 -23.12 -6.70 8.81
N TYR A 34 -21.80 -6.53 8.78
CA TYR A 34 -21.14 -5.29 9.22
C TYR A 34 -20.46 -4.57 8.05
N PRO A 35 -20.97 -3.39 7.64
CA PRO A 35 -20.40 -2.60 6.54
C PRO A 35 -18.93 -2.23 6.76
N MET A 36 -18.49 -2.09 8.01
CA MET A 36 -17.09 -1.83 8.38
C MET A 36 -16.16 -2.92 7.84
N ILE A 37 -16.56 -4.20 7.95
CA ILE A 37 -15.74 -5.32 7.45
C ILE A 37 -15.61 -5.25 5.93
N GLY A 38 -16.68 -4.83 5.24
CA GLY A 38 -16.63 -4.57 3.79
C GLY A 38 -15.61 -3.49 3.42
N LEU A 39 -15.62 -2.37 4.13
CA LEU A 39 -14.64 -1.30 3.92
C LEU A 39 -13.20 -1.76 4.19
N MET A 40 -12.99 -2.55 5.26
CA MET A 40 -11.68 -3.12 5.58
C MET A 40 -11.19 -4.05 4.47
N ALA A 41 -12.06 -4.91 3.94
CA ALA A 41 -11.75 -5.84 2.85
C ALA A 41 -11.38 -5.09 1.57
N GLU A 42 -12.20 -4.14 1.16
CA GLU A 42 -11.97 -3.35 -0.06
C GLU A 42 -10.70 -2.49 0.07
N ALA A 43 -10.49 -1.84 1.21
CA ALA A 43 -9.27 -1.09 1.46
C ALA A 43 -8.03 -1.99 1.39
N GLY A 44 -8.07 -3.15 2.04
CA GLY A 44 -6.98 -4.12 2.02
C GLY A 44 -6.66 -4.64 0.61
N ILE A 45 -7.69 -5.01 -0.16
CA ILE A 45 -7.54 -5.42 -1.56
C ILE A 45 -6.88 -4.29 -2.37
N ASN A 46 -7.41 -3.07 -2.29
CA ASN A 46 -6.87 -1.94 -3.07
C ASN A 46 -5.42 -1.59 -2.67
N CYS A 47 -5.07 -1.70 -1.39
CA CYS A 47 -3.68 -1.54 -0.93
C CYS A 47 -2.77 -2.62 -1.51
N ALA A 48 -3.17 -3.89 -1.45
CA ALA A 48 -2.39 -5.03 -1.91
C ALA A 48 -2.18 -5.03 -3.43
N PHE A 49 -3.18 -4.57 -4.19
CA PHE A 49 -3.13 -4.52 -5.66
C PHE A 49 -2.75 -3.14 -6.22
N ASN A 50 -2.08 -2.32 -5.43
CA ASN A 50 -1.50 -1.03 -5.81
C ASN A 50 -2.51 -0.07 -6.48
N GLN A 51 -3.69 0.06 -5.87
CA GLN A 51 -4.74 1.01 -6.25
C GLN A 51 -4.85 2.11 -5.18
N PRO A 52 -3.85 3.00 -5.04
CA PRO A 52 -3.73 3.92 -3.91
C PRO A 52 -4.85 4.95 -3.83
N HIS A 53 -5.43 5.39 -4.94
CA HIS A 53 -6.51 6.38 -4.94
C HIS A 53 -7.79 5.81 -4.30
N GLU A 54 -8.16 4.61 -4.72
CA GLU A 54 -9.31 3.87 -4.20
C GLU A 54 -9.09 3.50 -2.73
N ALA A 55 -7.88 3.01 -2.41
CA ALA A 55 -7.52 2.67 -1.03
C ALA A 55 -7.63 3.88 -0.08
N ILE A 56 -7.15 5.07 -0.48
CA ILE A 56 -7.23 6.29 0.32
C ILE A 56 -8.69 6.64 0.61
N SER A 57 -9.56 6.60 -0.39
CA SER A 57 -10.99 6.91 -0.25
C SER A 57 -11.68 5.96 0.73
N LEU A 58 -11.39 4.65 0.64
CA LEU A 58 -11.95 3.64 1.53
C LEU A 58 -11.42 3.78 2.96
N LEU A 59 -10.12 4.05 3.12
CA LEU A 59 -9.50 4.29 4.42
C LEU A 59 -10.04 5.58 5.08
N ASP A 60 -10.33 6.62 4.29
CA ASP A 60 -11.01 7.82 4.80
C ASP A 60 -12.40 7.49 5.32
N SER A 61 -13.17 6.72 4.55
CA SER A 61 -14.52 6.30 4.95
C SER A 61 -14.48 5.45 6.21
N LEU A 62 -13.52 4.51 6.30
CA LEU A 62 -13.33 3.65 7.45
C LEU A 62 -12.99 4.46 8.71
N LEU A 63 -11.99 5.33 8.64
CA LEU A 63 -11.51 6.12 9.77
C LEU A 63 -12.52 7.20 10.22
N ASN A 64 -13.26 7.79 9.29
CA ASN A 64 -14.24 8.82 9.64
C ASN A 64 -15.51 8.24 10.25
N ASN A 65 -15.97 7.08 9.78
CA ASN A 65 -17.26 6.54 10.18
C ASN A 65 -17.16 5.49 11.30
N TYR A 66 -16.00 4.82 11.46
CA TYR A 66 -15.87 3.66 12.34
C TYR A 66 -14.68 3.72 13.30
N SER A 67 -14.07 4.90 13.51
CA SER A 67 -12.92 5.02 14.43
C SER A 67 -13.24 4.59 15.86
N ALA A 68 -14.46 4.81 16.33
CA ALA A 68 -14.89 4.37 17.66
C ALA A 68 -15.01 2.85 17.76
N ASP A 69 -15.44 2.18 16.70
CA ASP A 69 -15.65 0.73 16.65
C ASP A 69 -14.34 -0.04 16.42
N LEU A 70 -13.39 0.57 15.73
CA LEU A 70 -12.09 -0.02 15.41
C LEU A 70 -11.17 -0.17 16.64
N GLY A 71 -11.30 0.72 17.61
CA GLY A 71 -10.35 0.84 18.72
C GLY A 71 -8.99 1.43 18.32
N SER A 72 -8.21 1.87 19.30
CA SER A 72 -7.01 2.68 19.11
C SER A 72 -5.96 2.02 18.21
N SER A 73 -5.66 0.75 18.42
CA SER A 73 -4.62 0.04 17.65
C SER A 73 -4.96 -0.05 16.17
N ALA A 74 -6.22 -0.34 15.82
CA ALA A 74 -6.64 -0.41 14.44
C ALA A 74 -6.70 0.97 13.78
N VAL A 75 -7.14 2.01 14.51
CA VAL A 75 -7.11 3.40 14.01
C VAL A 75 -5.67 3.82 13.69
N ILE A 76 -4.70 3.51 14.55
CA ILE A 76 -3.28 3.79 14.30
C ILE A 76 -2.82 3.04 13.03
N ALA A 77 -3.08 1.75 12.93
CA ALA A 77 -2.67 0.93 11.80
C ALA A 77 -3.25 1.45 10.46
N TYR A 78 -4.56 1.70 10.39
CA TYR A 78 -5.19 2.22 9.17
C TYR A 78 -4.75 3.65 8.84
N THR A 79 -4.41 4.46 9.83
CA THR A 79 -3.85 5.79 9.60
C THR A 79 -2.46 5.72 8.98
N ILE A 80 -1.61 4.78 9.43
CA ILE A 80 -0.28 4.52 8.85
C ILE A 80 -0.44 4.03 7.41
N ILE A 81 -1.30 3.03 7.18
CA ILE A 81 -1.58 2.50 5.83
C ILE A 81 -2.05 3.63 4.90
N LYS A 82 -2.95 4.51 5.35
CA LYS A 82 -3.39 5.67 4.56
C LYS A 82 -2.22 6.60 4.21
N ALA A 83 -1.33 6.90 5.17
CA ALA A 83 -0.16 7.73 4.91
C ALA A 83 0.78 7.08 3.89
N GLU A 84 0.95 5.77 3.92
CA GLU A 84 1.70 5.01 2.90
C GLU A 84 1.05 5.12 1.51
N GLN A 85 -0.27 4.97 1.40
CA GLN A 85 -0.95 5.12 0.10
C GLN A 85 -0.83 6.55 -0.44
N LEU A 86 -0.93 7.57 0.42
CA LEU A 86 -0.67 8.96 0.05
C LEU A 86 0.74 9.16 -0.48
N SER A 87 1.73 8.52 0.14
CA SER A 87 3.13 8.61 -0.29
C SER A 87 3.36 7.98 -1.67
N LYS A 88 2.68 6.87 -1.99
CA LYS A 88 2.74 6.21 -3.31
C LYS A 88 2.30 7.12 -4.47
N ILE A 89 1.41 8.07 -4.20
CA ILE A 89 0.94 9.06 -5.20
C ILE A 89 1.65 10.42 -5.07
N GLY A 90 2.76 10.48 -4.34
CA GLY A 90 3.57 11.68 -4.17
C GLY A 90 2.98 12.77 -3.27
N LYS A 91 1.90 12.45 -2.53
CA LYS A 91 1.26 13.38 -1.58
C LYS A 91 1.95 13.36 -0.22
N TYR A 92 3.25 13.56 -0.20
CA TYR A 92 4.09 13.43 1.00
C TYR A 92 3.69 14.39 2.13
N LYS A 93 3.27 15.62 1.80
CA LYS A 93 2.79 16.58 2.81
C LYS A 93 1.52 16.05 3.49
N GLU A 94 0.56 15.56 2.71
CA GLU A 94 -0.68 14.99 3.24
C GLU A 94 -0.40 13.71 4.05
N ALA A 95 0.56 12.87 3.62
CA ALA A 95 0.99 11.69 4.36
C ALA A 95 1.55 12.06 5.74
N ALA A 96 2.44 13.05 5.81
CA ALA A 96 2.98 13.53 7.08
C ALA A 96 1.90 14.09 8.00
N GLU A 97 0.98 14.92 7.48
CA GLU A 97 -0.12 15.45 8.29
C GLU A 97 -1.09 14.35 8.76
N THR A 98 -1.27 13.32 7.96
CA THR A 98 -2.10 12.16 8.34
C THR A 98 -1.52 11.46 9.58
N LEU A 99 -0.21 11.26 9.64
CA LEU A 99 0.44 10.61 10.79
C LEU A 99 0.34 11.41 12.10
N LYS A 100 0.17 12.72 12.04
CA LYS A 100 -0.05 13.52 13.27
C LYS A 100 -1.35 13.18 13.97
N LYS A 101 -2.36 12.70 13.25
CA LYS A 101 -3.68 12.36 13.82
C LYS A 101 -3.64 11.27 14.87
N VAL A 102 -2.56 10.47 14.91
CA VAL A 102 -2.39 9.41 15.90
C VAL A 102 -1.52 9.80 17.09
N ASN A 103 -1.10 11.07 17.20
CA ASN A 103 -0.25 11.51 18.30
C ASN A 103 -0.91 11.35 19.68
N ASP A 104 -2.23 11.58 19.74
CA ASP A 104 -2.99 11.53 21.00
C ASP A 104 -3.36 10.12 21.44
N TYR A 105 -3.08 9.11 20.62
CA TYR A 105 -3.30 7.72 20.98
C TYR A 105 -2.14 7.17 21.80
N ASP A 106 -2.44 6.32 22.78
CA ASP A 106 -1.43 5.61 23.55
C ASP A 106 -0.69 4.59 22.66
N LYS A 107 0.63 4.66 22.69
CA LYS A 107 1.53 3.86 21.85
C LYS A 107 2.76 3.47 22.66
N ASP A 108 3.24 2.25 22.43
CA ASP A 108 4.55 1.86 22.93
C ASP A 108 5.70 2.64 22.23
N ALA A 109 6.91 2.55 22.80
CA ALA A 109 8.06 3.29 22.31
C ALA A 109 8.49 2.89 20.90
N GLU A 110 8.27 1.64 20.50
CA GLU A 110 8.60 1.14 19.17
C GLU A 110 7.67 1.75 18.12
N MET A 111 6.35 1.72 18.35
CA MET A 111 5.34 2.33 17.50
C MET A 111 5.54 3.85 17.38
N GLN A 112 5.86 4.53 18.49
CA GLN A 112 6.17 5.97 18.47
C GLN A 112 7.38 6.26 17.59
N THR A 113 8.45 5.47 17.71
CA THR A 113 9.67 5.60 16.91
C THR A 113 9.38 5.37 15.44
N MET A 114 8.62 4.34 15.10
CA MET A 114 8.23 4.02 13.73
C MET A 114 7.44 5.16 13.10
N ILE A 115 6.38 5.65 13.76
CA ILE A 115 5.55 6.77 13.28
C ILE A 115 6.41 8.03 13.10
N HIS A 116 7.29 8.32 14.06
CA HIS A 116 8.19 9.47 13.95
C HIS A 116 9.11 9.39 12.72
N ASN A 117 9.67 8.22 12.45
CA ASN A 117 10.54 8.01 11.31
C ASN A 117 9.78 8.18 9.97
N TYR A 118 8.57 7.62 9.85
CA TYR A 118 7.71 7.84 8.70
C TYR A 118 7.37 9.33 8.52
N TYR A 119 6.93 9.98 9.59
CA TYR A 119 6.63 11.43 9.56
C TYR A 119 7.82 12.25 9.06
N LYS A 120 9.01 12.02 9.63
CA LYS A 120 10.25 12.70 9.24
C LYS A 120 10.61 12.44 7.78
N GLY A 121 10.49 11.18 7.34
CA GLY A 121 10.71 10.79 5.96
C GLY A 121 9.78 11.52 4.99
N TYR A 122 8.48 11.49 5.23
CA TYR A 122 7.49 12.16 4.36
C TYR A 122 7.64 13.69 4.40
N LYS A 123 7.96 14.27 5.56
CA LYS A 123 8.25 15.71 5.68
C LYS A 123 9.47 16.12 4.83
N ASN A 124 10.52 15.32 4.83
CA ASN A 124 11.70 15.57 4.00
C ASN A 124 11.35 15.46 2.50
N LEU A 125 10.64 14.40 2.11
CA LEU A 125 10.20 14.18 0.73
C LEU A 125 9.26 15.29 0.25
N SER A 126 8.44 15.87 1.13
CA SER A 126 7.54 16.98 0.77
C SER A 126 8.25 18.25 0.32
N ASN A 127 9.52 18.40 0.68
CA ASN A 127 10.38 19.51 0.27
C ASN A 127 11.24 19.18 -0.96
N THR A 128 11.14 17.95 -1.46
CA THR A 128 11.89 17.50 -2.65
C THR A 128 11.08 17.81 -3.90
N PRO A 129 11.69 18.28 -4.99
CA PRO A 129 10.99 18.44 -6.27
C PRO A 129 10.33 17.12 -6.69
N LYS A 130 9.14 17.22 -7.28
CA LYS A 130 8.46 16.03 -7.81
C LYS A 130 9.33 15.39 -8.88
N SER A 131 9.53 14.07 -8.77
CA SER A 131 10.09 13.29 -9.87
C SER A 131 9.06 13.22 -11.00
N GLU A 132 9.49 13.53 -12.21
CA GLU A 132 8.67 13.40 -13.40
C GLU A 132 9.18 12.23 -14.25
N VAL A 133 8.26 11.39 -14.68
CA VAL A 133 8.56 10.35 -15.68
C VAL A 133 8.38 10.97 -17.05
N ILE A 134 9.49 11.30 -17.72
CA ILE A 134 9.46 11.82 -19.07
C ILE A 134 9.49 10.63 -20.03
N ARG A 135 8.37 10.40 -20.72
CA ARG A 135 8.32 9.43 -21.82
C ARG A 135 8.86 10.08 -23.09
N GLN A 136 10.01 9.60 -23.53
CA GLN A 136 10.62 10.06 -24.80
C GLN A 136 10.06 9.37 -26.03
N SER A 137 9.33 8.26 -25.86
CA SER A 137 8.69 7.54 -26.94
C SER A 137 7.17 7.78 -26.95
N PRO A 138 6.55 8.08 -28.11
CA PRO A 138 5.11 8.16 -28.23
C PRO A 138 4.42 6.80 -28.15
N ASN A 139 5.17 5.70 -28.23
CA ASN A 139 4.64 4.34 -28.18
C ASN A 139 4.30 3.96 -26.74
N SER A 140 3.17 3.31 -26.55
CA SER A 140 2.73 2.77 -25.25
C SER A 140 3.56 1.55 -24.82
N GLU A 141 4.26 0.91 -25.76
CA GLU A 141 5.07 -0.29 -25.54
C GLU A 141 6.52 -0.03 -25.94
N VAL A 142 7.43 -0.51 -25.11
CA VAL A 142 8.86 -0.54 -25.38
C VAL A 142 9.32 -1.99 -25.19
N ILE A 143 9.95 -2.56 -26.22
CA ILE A 143 10.56 -3.88 -26.13
C ILE A 143 12.01 -3.67 -25.67
N ILE A 144 12.37 -4.32 -24.56
CA ILE A 144 13.72 -4.28 -24.01
C ILE A 144 14.27 -5.72 -24.03
N ASP A 145 15.39 -5.92 -24.69
CA ASP A 145 16.11 -7.20 -24.63
C ASP A 145 16.70 -7.40 -23.24
N MET A 146 16.26 -8.46 -22.58
CA MET A 146 16.73 -8.80 -21.25
C MET A 146 17.99 -9.68 -21.33
N ILE A 147 18.94 -9.39 -20.47
CA ILE A 147 20.12 -10.20 -20.28
C ILE A 147 19.80 -11.24 -19.20
N THR A 148 19.96 -12.53 -19.54
CA THR A 148 19.78 -13.61 -18.58
C THR A 148 21.15 -14.09 -18.10
N ASP A 149 21.35 -14.06 -16.79
CA ASP A 149 22.52 -14.65 -16.13
C ASP A 149 22.06 -15.80 -15.22
N ILE A 150 22.73 -16.93 -15.31
CA ILE A 150 22.43 -18.14 -14.55
C ILE A 150 23.59 -18.36 -13.58
N LYS A 151 23.32 -18.19 -12.27
CA LYS A 151 24.27 -18.47 -11.20
C LYS A 151 23.79 -19.65 -10.36
N GLY A 152 24.32 -20.84 -10.68
CA GLY A 152 23.88 -22.07 -10.04
C GLY A 152 22.42 -22.40 -10.40
N ALA A 153 21.54 -22.57 -9.38
CA ALA A 153 20.12 -22.83 -9.56
C ALA A 153 19.27 -21.55 -9.68
N LYS A 154 19.90 -20.37 -9.65
CA LYS A 154 19.20 -19.08 -9.70
C LYS A 154 19.31 -18.45 -11.07
N HIS A 155 18.18 -17.96 -11.59
CA HIS A 155 18.11 -17.17 -12.81
C HIS A 155 17.93 -15.72 -12.45
N TYR A 156 18.75 -14.84 -13.01
CA TYR A 156 18.65 -13.41 -12.86
C TYR A 156 18.35 -12.78 -14.21
N TRP A 157 17.37 -11.90 -14.23
CA TRP A 157 17.07 -11.09 -15.40
C TRP A 157 17.55 -9.67 -15.17
N TYR A 158 18.21 -9.12 -16.17
CA TYR A 158 18.72 -7.77 -16.12
C TYR A 158 18.13 -6.98 -17.27
N ILE A 159 17.82 -5.71 -17.01
CA ILE A 159 17.52 -4.72 -18.03
C ILE A 159 18.67 -3.74 -18.14
N PRO A 160 19.07 -3.34 -19.38
CA PRO A 160 20.06 -2.29 -19.55
C PRO A 160 19.44 -0.94 -19.17
N VAL A 161 20.07 -0.26 -18.23
CA VAL A 161 19.67 1.09 -17.78
C VAL A 161 20.85 2.03 -17.97
N GLU A 162 20.58 3.23 -18.46
CA GLU A 162 21.58 4.29 -18.56
C GLU A 162 21.35 5.33 -17.47
N ILE A 163 22.36 5.56 -16.64
CA ILE A 163 22.35 6.56 -15.58
C ILE A 163 23.53 7.52 -15.81
N ASN A 164 23.23 8.78 -16.03
CA ASN A 164 24.25 9.81 -16.27
C ASN A 164 25.25 9.43 -17.40
N GLY A 165 24.76 8.80 -18.46
CA GLY A 165 25.57 8.37 -19.60
C GLY A 165 26.33 7.04 -19.42
N THR A 166 26.21 6.38 -18.27
CA THR A 166 26.81 5.08 -18.00
C THR A 166 25.73 3.98 -18.09
N LYS A 167 25.99 2.96 -18.93
CA LYS A 167 25.09 1.80 -19.06
C LYS A 167 25.43 0.74 -18.03
N GLU A 168 24.45 0.36 -17.24
CA GLU A 168 24.56 -0.65 -16.19
C GLU A 168 23.42 -1.66 -16.28
N PRO A 169 23.68 -2.96 -16.02
CA PRO A 169 22.63 -3.97 -15.94
C PRO A 169 21.95 -3.91 -14.57
N PHE A 170 20.64 -3.64 -14.57
CA PHE A 170 19.84 -3.65 -13.36
C PHE A 170 19.04 -4.94 -13.26
N ILE A 171 19.00 -5.54 -12.07
CA ILE A 171 18.18 -6.72 -11.82
C ILE A 171 16.71 -6.35 -12.01
N PHE A 172 16.01 -7.12 -12.85
CA PHE A 172 14.57 -7.04 -12.97
C PHE A 172 13.93 -8.01 -11.98
N ASP A 173 13.48 -7.48 -10.86
CA ASP A 173 12.80 -8.24 -9.81
C ASP A 173 11.29 -8.07 -9.97
N THR A 174 10.59 -9.18 -10.19
CA THR A 174 9.12 -9.20 -10.31
C THR A 174 8.42 -9.19 -8.96
N GLY A 175 9.14 -9.30 -7.86
CA GLY A 175 8.58 -9.37 -6.52
C GLY A 175 7.86 -10.69 -6.20
N ALA A 176 8.11 -11.75 -6.98
CA ALA A 176 7.53 -13.08 -6.79
C ALA A 176 8.39 -13.97 -5.89
#